data_89862635759a805b8b367594facafa84
#
_entry.id   89862635759a805b8b367594facafa84
#
_cell.length_a   1.000
_cell.length_b   1.000
_cell.length_c   1.000
_cell.angle_alpha   90.00
_cell.angle_beta   90.00
_cell.angle_gamma   90.00
#
_symmetry.space_group_name_H-M   'P 1'
#
loop_
_entity.id
_entity.type
_entity.pdbx_description
1 polymer ?
#
loop_
_entity_poly.entity_id
_entity_poly.type
_entity_poly.pdbx_seq_one_letter_code
_entity_poly.pdbx_strand_id
1 'polypeptide(L)'
;AGLDSKLYTKNALKKGAKVVKDHIFGATAVGEYIESFITNALFEDIGNGDVTSLATINKEQTGEAVFYVKEDCVIAGIDLAKMICNQVDPLLSTFFNFSDGEFVNKNTSIGTIKGSIQSILKSERLLLNCMQRMSAIATKTNYFVHLIAPYNVKILDTRKTTPNFRICEKWAVKIGGGVNHRFGLYDQVLIKDNHIKASGDIKKAIESCSDYLKSKNLQIPVIVEVKNLEEFNRIKNYRLLTVFWLIILNQKLL
;
A
#
# COMPACT_ATOMS: atom_id res chain seq x y z
N ALA A 1 -12.19 -5.40 36.86
CA ALA A 1 -11.50 -4.20 36.36
C ALA A 1 -11.56 -4.23 34.86
N GLY A 2 -12.52 -3.46 34.26
CA GLY A 2 -12.73 -3.42 32.83
C GLY A 2 -11.58 -2.67 32.17
N LEU A 3 -10.80 -3.36 31.38
CA LEU A 3 -9.87 -2.74 30.43
C LEU A 3 -10.70 -2.01 29.37
N ASP A 4 -10.50 -0.71 29.26
CA ASP A 4 -11.18 0.13 28.27
C ASP A 4 -10.80 -0.34 26.86
N SER A 5 -11.71 -1.11 26.24
CA SER A 5 -11.54 -1.68 24.90
C SER A 5 -11.22 -0.60 23.85
N LYS A 6 -11.71 0.64 24.04
CA LYS A 6 -11.42 1.79 23.18
C LYS A 6 -9.96 2.22 23.27
N LEU A 7 -9.31 2.08 24.43
CA LEU A 7 -7.90 2.45 24.62
C LEU A 7 -6.98 1.41 23.96
N TYR A 8 -7.33 0.13 24.02
CA TYR A 8 -6.56 -0.95 23.39
C TYR A 8 -6.63 -0.86 21.86
N THR A 9 -7.81 -0.60 21.31
CA THR A 9 -8.04 -0.39 19.88
C THR A 9 -7.26 0.84 19.36
N LYS A 10 -7.29 1.95 20.11
CA LYS A 10 -6.52 3.16 19.77
C LYS A 10 -5.00 2.95 19.78
N ASN A 11 -4.49 2.11 20.69
CA ASN A 11 -3.06 1.82 20.76
C ASN A 11 -2.59 0.82 19.69
N ALA A 12 -3.41 -0.18 19.34
CA ALA A 12 -3.13 -1.11 18.24
C ALA A 12 -3.15 -0.38 16.89
N LEU A 13 -4.15 0.47 16.66
CA LEU A 13 -4.25 1.32 15.47
C LEU A 13 -3.09 2.32 15.38
N LYS A 14 -2.68 2.94 16.50
CA LYS A 14 -1.49 3.82 16.53
C LYS A 14 -0.20 3.06 16.22
N LYS A 15 -0.04 1.82 16.70
CA LYS A 15 1.14 1.00 16.42
C LYS A 15 1.18 0.57 14.96
N GLY A 16 0.07 0.12 14.39
CA GLY A 16 -0.07 -0.20 12.99
C GLY A 16 0.09 1.02 12.08
N ALA A 17 -0.54 2.15 12.41
CA ALA A 17 -0.36 3.41 11.71
C ALA A 17 1.11 3.87 11.72
N LYS A 18 1.87 3.62 12.80
CA LYS A 18 3.30 3.91 12.87
C LYS A 18 4.10 3.05 11.90
N VAL A 19 3.84 1.74 11.84
CA VAL A 19 4.51 0.82 10.90
C VAL A 19 4.27 1.26 9.46
N VAL A 20 3.03 1.57 9.10
CA VAL A 20 2.68 2.05 7.77
C VAL A 20 3.29 3.42 7.48
N LYS A 21 3.30 4.33 8.44
CA LYS A 21 3.94 5.65 8.35
C LYS A 21 5.42 5.54 8.02
N ASP A 22 6.13 4.68 8.70
CA ASP A 22 7.57 4.48 8.51
C ASP A 22 7.86 3.81 7.15
N HIS A 23 6.89 3.07 6.59
CA HIS A 23 7.05 2.35 5.33
C HIS A 23 6.57 3.11 4.09
N ILE A 24 5.53 3.95 4.17
CA ILE A 24 4.88 4.54 2.98
C ILE A 24 5.01 6.06 2.93
N PHE A 25 4.73 6.77 4.03
CA PHE A 25 4.66 8.23 4.06
C PHE A 25 5.08 8.80 5.40
N GLY A 26 5.64 10.02 5.36
CA GLY A 26 5.71 10.87 6.54
C GLY A 26 4.31 11.17 7.08
N ALA A 27 4.04 10.70 8.22
CA ALA A 27 3.22 11.16 9.28
C ALA A 27 1.71 10.84 9.36
N THR A 28 0.80 11.64 9.15
CA THR A 28 -0.44 11.70 9.95
C THR A 28 -1.66 11.07 9.27
N ALA A 29 -1.71 11.10 7.95
CA ALA A 29 -2.87 10.68 7.16
C ALA A 29 -3.00 9.17 6.97
N VAL A 30 -1.92 8.41 7.12
CA VAL A 30 -1.89 6.99 6.76
C VAL A 30 -2.75 6.13 7.67
N GLY A 31 -2.74 6.40 8.98
CA GLY A 31 -3.56 5.66 9.94
C GLY A 31 -5.06 5.82 9.65
N GLU A 32 -5.49 7.04 9.39
CA GLU A 32 -6.88 7.36 9.07
C GLU A 32 -7.33 6.71 7.75
N TYR A 33 -6.46 6.67 6.75
CA TYR A 33 -6.75 5.99 5.47
C TYR A 33 -6.96 4.49 5.64
N ILE A 34 -6.10 3.81 6.43
CA ILE A 34 -6.22 2.36 6.66
C ILE A 34 -7.45 2.05 7.50
N GLU A 35 -7.71 2.82 8.55
CA GLU A 35 -8.90 2.66 9.38
C GLU A 35 -10.18 2.83 8.56
N SER A 36 -10.24 3.88 7.75
CA SER A 36 -11.37 4.12 6.84
C SER A 36 -11.52 3.00 5.81
N PHE A 37 -10.42 2.51 5.24
CA PHE A 37 -10.44 1.39 4.31
C PHE A 37 -11.03 0.13 4.98
N ILE A 38 -10.53 -0.28 6.15
CA ILE A 38 -11.02 -1.47 6.87
C ILE A 38 -12.50 -1.31 7.21
N THR A 39 -12.89 -0.14 7.73
CA THR A 39 -14.28 0.14 8.10
C THR A 39 -15.23 -0.02 6.90
N ASN A 40 -14.88 0.59 5.77
CA ASN A 40 -15.71 0.54 4.57
C ASN A 40 -15.76 -0.88 3.97
N ALA A 41 -14.63 -1.60 3.95
CA ALA A 41 -14.56 -2.95 3.44
C ALA A 41 -15.34 -3.95 4.32
N LEU A 42 -15.27 -3.81 5.64
CA LEU A 42 -16.09 -4.61 6.56
C LEU A 42 -17.58 -4.27 6.43
N PHE A 43 -17.94 -3.01 6.23
CA PHE A 43 -19.33 -2.61 5.99
C PHE A 43 -19.86 -3.21 4.67
N GLU A 44 -19.06 -3.21 3.60
CA GLU A 44 -19.42 -3.80 2.31
C GLU A 44 -19.70 -5.32 2.43
N ASP A 45 -18.86 -6.04 3.18
CA ASP A 45 -18.93 -7.51 3.25
C ASP A 45 -19.92 -8.02 4.31
N ILE A 46 -20.04 -7.34 5.43
CA ILE A 46 -20.86 -7.79 6.57
C ILE A 46 -22.25 -7.16 6.57
N GLY A 47 -22.37 -5.90 6.17
CA GLY A 47 -23.65 -5.15 6.21
C GLY A 47 -24.30 -5.22 7.60
N ASN A 48 -25.51 -5.77 7.66
CA ASN A 48 -26.29 -5.92 8.91
C ASN A 48 -25.91 -7.18 9.72
N GLY A 49 -24.98 -7.99 9.23
CA GLY A 49 -24.50 -9.18 9.94
C GLY A 49 -24.29 -10.39 9.04
N ASP A 50 -23.39 -11.29 9.43
CA ASP A 50 -23.18 -12.59 8.80
C ASP A 50 -24.33 -13.54 9.17
N VAL A 51 -25.35 -13.54 8.32
CA VAL A 51 -26.58 -14.34 8.55
C VAL A 51 -26.30 -15.84 8.67
N THR A 52 -25.28 -16.33 7.96
CA THR A 52 -24.91 -17.75 7.99
C THR A 52 -24.33 -18.13 9.34
N SER A 53 -23.32 -17.40 9.79
CA SER A 53 -22.69 -17.66 11.09
C SER A 53 -23.67 -17.45 12.25
N LEU A 54 -24.50 -16.41 12.16
CA LEU A 54 -25.53 -16.14 13.18
C LEU A 54 -26.57 -17.27 13.28
N ALA A 55 -26.93 -17.89 12.15
CA ALA A 55 -27.93 -18.95 12.10
C ALA A 55 -27.39 -20.33 12.48
N THR A 56 -26.09 -20.60 12.27
CA THR A 56 -25.53 -21.96 12.35
C THR A 56 -24.52 -22.18 13.46
N ILE A 57 -23.95 -21.12 14.04
CA ILE A 57 -22.86 -21.21 15.03
C ILE A 57 -23.30 -20.60 16.35
N ASN A 58 -23.10 -21.33 17.43
CA ASN A 58 -23.38 -20.80 18.77
C ASN A 58 -22.45 -19.62 19.07
N LYS A 59 -23.00 -18.54 19.63
CA LYS A 59 -22.28 -17.30 19.96
C LYS A 59 -21.06 -17.52 20.88
N GLU A 60 -21.18 -18.47 21.81
CA GLU A 60 -20.12 -18.78 22.77
C GLU A 60 -19.05 -19.74 22.21
N GLN A 61 -19.23 -20.20 20.97
CA GLN A 61 -18.30 -21.16 20.36
C GLN A 61 -17.01 -20.47 19.95
N THR A 62 -15.90 -21.02 20.44
CA THR A 62 -14.54 -20.59 20.13
C THR A 62 -13.81 -21.63 19.30
N GLY A 63 -12.81 -21.20 18.53
CA GLY A 63 -12.02 -22.10 17.71
C GLY A 63 -10.70 -21.47 17.29
N GLU A 64 -10.01 -22.20 16.43
CA GLU A 64 -8.73 -21.80 15.83
C GLU A 64 -8.76 -22.04 14.33
N ALA A 65 -8.25 -21.09 13.55
CA ALA A 65 -7.97 -21.24 12.14
C ALA A 65 -6.48 -21.05 11.86
N VAL A 66 -5.97 -21.75 10.84
CA VAL A 66 -4.56 -21.75 10.45
C VAL A 66 -4.41 -21.17 9.04
N PHE A 67 -3.45 -20.28 8.87
CA PHE A 67 -3.11 -19.70 7.58
C PHE A 67 -2.06 -20.53 6.87
N TYR A 68 -2.35 -20.96 5.63
CA TYR A 68 -1.44 -21.69 4.78
C TYR A 68 -1.15 -20.95 3.50
N VAL A 69 0.13 -20.91 3.11
CA VAL A 69 0.59 -20.41 1.82
C VAL A 69 0.47 -21.53 0.77
N LYS A 70 -0.19 -21.26 -0.36
CA LYS A 70 -0.40 -22.25 -1.43
C LYS A 70 0.56 -22.12 -2.60
N GLU A 71 1.32 -21.03 -2.66
CA GLU A 71 2.34 -20.74 -3.67
C GLU A 71 3.55 -20.11 -3.00
N ASP A 72 4.75 -20.30 -3.58
CA ASP A 72 5.95 -19.60 -3.12
C ASP A 72 5.74 -18.09 -3.24
N CYS A 73 5.94 -17.34 -2.16
CA CYS A 73 5.70 -15.90 -2.18
C CYS A 73 6.53 -15.14 -1.13
N VAL A 74 6.66 -13.85 -1.36
CA VAL A 74 7.01 -12.89 -0.31
C VAL A 74 5.73 -12.53 0.40
N ILE A 75 5.62 -12.88 1.68
CA ILE A 75 4.42 -12.60 2.46
C ILE A 75 4.27 -11.10 2.70
N ALA A 76 3.05 -10.59 2.58
CA ALA A 76 2.73 -9.20 2.85
C ALA A 76 1.29 -9.03 3.34
N GLY A 77 1.09 -8.10 4.27
CA GLY A 77 -0.22 -7.77 4.84
C GLY A 77 -0.49 -8.39 6.19
N ILE A 78 0.52 -8.94 6.88
CA ILE A 78 0.38 -9.49 8.24
C ILE A 78 -0.10 -8.41 9.21
N ASP A 79 0.48 -7.22 9.17
CA ASP A 79 0.07 -6.14 10.05
C ASP A 79 -1.33 -5.62 9.72
N LEU A 80 -1.69 -5.58 8.44
CA LEU A 80 -3.06 -5.26 8.01
C LEU A 80 -4.06 -6.33 8.51
N ALA A 81 -3.70 -7.60 8.43
CA ALA A 81 -4.52 -8.70 8.93
C ALA A 81 -4.80 -8.59 10.44
N LYS A 82 -3.78 -8.24 11.24
CA LYS A 82 -3.94 -7.97 12.68
C LYS A 82 -4.89 -6.80 12.95
N MET A 83 -4.80 -5.73 12.12
CA MET A 83 -5.71 -4.57 12.24
C MET A 83 -7.15 -4.96 11.92
N ILE A 84 -7.37 -5.74 10.84
CA ILE A 84 -8.70 -6.23 10.45
C ILE A 84 -9.30 -7.09 11.58
N CYS A 85 -8.54 -8.06 12.10
CA CYS A 85 -9.00 -8.90 13.19
C CYS A 85 -9.38 -8.09 14.43
N ASN A 86 -8.53 -7.14 14.82
CA ASN A 86 -8.78 -6.28 15.98
C ASN A 86 -10.02 -5.38 15.80
N GLN A 87 -10.31 -4.96 14.56
CA GLN A 87 -11.49 -4.13 14.28
C GLN A 87 -12.78 -4.96 14.26
N VAL A 88 -12.72 -6.22 13.81
CA VAL A 88 -13.87 -7.15 13.86
C VAL A 88 -14.17 -7.55 15.31
N ASP A 89 -13.14 -7.94 16.05
CA ASP A 89 -13.26 -8.37 17.44
C ASP A 89 -11.90 -8.25 18.16
N PRO A 90 -11.74 -7.32 19.11
CA PRO A 90 -10.50 -7.14 19.85
C PRO A 90 -10.07 -8.34 20.70
N LEU A 91 -10.94 -9.32 20.91
CA LEU A 91 -10.64 -10.56 21.64
C LEU A 91 -10.03 -11.65 20.74
N LEU A 92 -9.99 -11.45 19.42
CA LEU A 92 -9.28 -12.34 18.51
C LEU A 92 -7.78 -12.28 18.77
N SER A 93 -7.18 -13.44 19.00
CA SER A 93 -5.73 -13.59 19.17
C SER A 93 -5.12 -14.08 17.85
N THR A 94 -4.20 -13.29 17.28
CA THR A 94 -3.47 -13.66 16.05
C THR A 94 -2.01 -13.91 16.36
N PHE A 95 -1.46 -15.00 15.84
CA PHE A 95 -0.05 -15.32 15.92
C PHE A 95 0.49 -15.62 14.52
N PHE A 96 1.62 -15.03 14.16
CA PHE A 96 2.30 -15.27 12.86
C PHE A 96 3.76 -15.65 13.12
N ASN A 97 4.21 -16.71 12.42
CA ASN A 97 5.59 -17.22 12.48
C ASN A 97 6.54 -16.43 11.57
N PHE A 98 5.99 -15.58 10.69
CA PHE A 98 6.70 -14.80 9.68
C PHE A 98 6.38 -13.31 9.84
N SER A 99 7.23 -12.49 9.25
CA SER A 99 7.05 -11.05 9.13
C SER A 99 6.82 -10.64 7.68
N ASP A 100 6.19 -9.48 7.46
CA ASP A 100 6.07 -8.91 6.12
C ASP A 100 7.44 -8.76 5.47
N GLY A 101 7.58 -9.22 4.23
CA GLY A 101 8.81 -9.20 3.44
C GLY A 101 9.61 -10.52 3.45
N GLU A 102 9.26 -11.47 4.30
CA GLU A 102 9.91 -12.78 4.29
C GLU A 102 9.41 -13.65 3.13
N PHE A 103 10.33 -14.42 2.54
CA PHE A 103 9.98 -15.41 1.52
C PHE A 103 9.47 -16.68 2.19
N VAL A 104 8.35 -17.19 1.73
CA VAL A 104 7.68 -18.37 2.28
C VAL A 104 7.39 -19.37 1.17
N ASN A 105 7.78 -20.63 1.40
CA ASN A 105 7.50 -21.71 0.45
C ASN A 105 6.04 -22.16 0.53
N LYS A 106 5.52 -22.65 -0.57
CA LYS A 106 4.18 -23.25 -0.64
C LYS A 106 3.98 -24.33 0.44
N ASN A 107 2.73 -24.51 0.84
CA ASN A 107 2.30 -25.47 1.88
C ASN A 107 2.86 -25.20 3.27
N THR A 108 3.39 -24.00 3.52
CA THR A 108 3.86 -23.59 4.84
C THR A 108 2.71 -22.96 5.63
N SER A 109 2.56 -23.34 6.90
CA SER A 109 1.71 -22.63 7.86
C SER A 109 2.41 -21.35 8.32
N ILE A 110 1.77 -20.20 8.16
CA ILE A 110 2.35 -18.89 8.47
C ILE A 110 1.81 -18.29 9.76
N GLY A 111 0.76 -18.86 10.32
CA GLY A 111 0.18 -18.35 11.58
C GLY A 111 -1.19 -18.92 11.88
N THR A 112 -1.75 -18.46 12.98
CA THR A 112 -3.07 -18.87 13.48
C THR A 112 -3.88 -17.68 13.97
N ILE A 113 -5.20 -17.85 13.97
CA ILE A 113 -6.17 -16.94 14.59
C ILE A 113 -7.06 -17.76 15.53
N LYS A 114 -7.25 -17.30 16.78
CA LYS A 114 -8.05 -17.94 17.83
C LYS A 114 -9.07 -16.97 18.40
N GLY A 115 -10.24 -17.48 18.74
CA GLY A 115 -11.30 -16.71 19.39
C GLY A 115 -12.70 -17.16 18.98
N SER A 116 -13.67 -16.26 19.00
CA SER A 116 -15.03 -16.53 18.54
C SER A 116 -15.03 -17.00 17.09
N ILE A 117 -15.65 -18.17 16.81
CA ILE A 117 -15.75 -18.68 15.44
C ILE A 117 -16.52 -17.72 14.54
N GLN A 118 -17.59 -17.08 15.04
CA GLN A 118 -18.33 -16.06 14.29
C GLN A 118 -17.44 -14.88 13.91
N SER A 119 -16.53 -14.43 14.80
CA SER A 119 -15.60 -13.33 14.54
C SER A 119 -14.49 -13.73 13.58
N ILE A 120 -13.98 -14.97 13.67
CA ILE A 120 -12.98 -15.53 12.75
C ILE A 120 -13.57 -15.52 11.31
N LEU A 121 -14.75 -16.09 11.12
CA LEU A 121 -15.40 -16.17 9.81
C LEU A 121 -15.73 -14.80 9.23
N LYS A 122 -16.17 -13.85 10.06
CA LYS A 122 -16.40 -12.46 9.66
C LYS A 122 -15.14 -11.75 9.14
N SER A 123 -13.98 -12.05 9.72
CA SER A 123 -12.71 -11.42 9.32
C SER A 123 -12.05 -12.09 8.11
N GLU A 124 -12.35 -13.37 7.88
CA GLU A 124 -11.62 -14.26 6.96
C GLU A 124 -11.51 -13.69 5.55
N ARG A 125 -12.63 -13.33 4.92
CA ARG A 125 -12.62 -12.95 3.50
C ARG A 125 -11.82 -11.69 3.26
N LEU A 126 -12.07 -10.63 4.00
CA LEU A 126 -11.34 -9.37 3.87
C LEU A 126 -9.85 -9.56 4.14
N LEU A 127 -9.51 -10.29 5.20
CA LEU A 127 -8.14 -10.58 5.58
C LEU A 127 -7.41 -11.33 4.47
N LEU A 128 -7.99 -12.42 3.95
CA LEU A 128 -7.37 -13.24 2.90
C LEU A 128 -7.24 -12.45 1.59
N ASN A 129 -8.25 -11.68 1.19
CA ASN A 129 -8.19 -10.86 -0.01
C ASN A 129 -7.04 -9.84 0.07
N CYS A 130 -6.88 -9.18 1.21
CA CYS A 130 -5.81 -8.22 1.43
C CYS A 130 -4.42 -8.89 1.41
N MET A 131 -4.23 -9.96 2.17
CA MET A 131 -2.93 -10.66 2.24
C MET A 131 -2.54 -11.26 0.90
N GLN A 132 -3.47 -11.91 0.19
CA GLN A 132 -3.20 -12.49 -1.13
C GLN A 132 -2.79 -11.43 -2.13
N ARG A 133 -3.53 -10.31 -2.21
CA ARG A 133 -3.23 -9.22 -3.13
C ARG A 133 -1.90 -8.56 -2.80
N MET A 134 -1.65 -8.28 -1.54
CA MET A 134 -0.39 -7.65 -1.10
C MET A 134 0.80 -8.58 -1.31
N SER A 135 0.68 -9.88 -1.00
CA SER A 135 1.75 -10.86 -1.21
C SER A 135 2.07 -11.03 -2.70
N ALA A 136 1.08 -11.06 -3.57
CA ALA A 136 1.29 -11.12 -5.01
C ALA A 136 2.09 -9.90 -5.53
N ILE A 137 1.75 -8.70 -5.06
CA ILE A 137 2.46 -7.45 -5.42
C ILE A 137 3.89 -7.46 -4.85
N ALA A 138 4.06 -7.84 -3.57
CA ALA A 138 5.37 -7.90 -2.93
C ALA A 138 6.28 -8.92 -3.63
N THR A 139 5.76 -10.11 -3.96
CA THR A 139 6.48 -11.15 -4.68
C THR A 139 6.94 -10.67 -6.06
N LYS A 140 6.03 -10.04 -6.82
CA LYS A 140 6.38 -9.51 -8.15
C LYS A 140 7.38 -8.36 -8.06
N THR A 141 7.24 -7.50 -7.09
CA THR A 141 8.19 -6.40 -6.84
C THR A 141 9.56 -6.94 -6.48
N ASN A 142 9.62 -7.91 -5.55
CA ASN A 142 10.86 -8.55 -5.11
C ASN A 142 11.59 -9.23 -6.28
N TYR A 143 10.86 -9.92 -7.15
CA TYR A 143 11.44 -10.48 -8.38
C TYR A 143 12.16 -9.41 -9.22
N PHE A 144 11.51 -8.27 -9.49
CA PHE A 144 12.13 -7.19 -10.27
C PHE A 144 13.28 -6.53 -9.52
N VAL A 145 13.18 -6.34 -8.20
CA VAL A 145 14.27 -5.79 -7.39
C VAL A 145 15.52 -6.66 -7.49
N HIS A 146 15.38 -7.98 -7.40
CA HIS A 146 16.51 -8.91 -7.58
C HIS A 146 17.06 -8.89 -9.01
N LEU A 147 16.20 -8.81 -10.01
CA LEU A 147 16.62 -8.75 -11.42
C LEU A 147 17.49 -7.53 -11.72
N ILE A 148 17.18 -6.39 -11.10
CA ILE A 148 17.93 -5.14 -11.31
C ILE A 148 19.06 -4.92 -10.29
N ALA A 149 19.26 -5.82 -9.33
CA ALA A 149 20.26 -5.66 -8.27
C ALA A 149 21.69 -5.35 -8.75
N PRO A 150 22.17 -5.87 -9.91
CA PRO A 150 23.47 -5.48 -10.46
C PRO A 150 23.57 -4.04 -10.93
N TYR A 151 22.45 -3.35 -11.10
CA TYR A 151 22.37 -1.98 -11.62
C TYR A 151 22.02 -1.01 -10.50
N ASN A 152 22.58 0.18 -10.54
CA ASN A 152 22.24 1.24 -9.57
C ASN A 152 20.91 1.93 -9.90
N VAL A 153 19.84 1.17 -9.93
CA VAL A 153 18.47 1.64 -10.25
C VAL A 153 17.47 1.11 -9.21
N LYS A 154 16.28 1.71 -9.17
CA LYS A 154 15.20 1.33 -8.23
C LYS A 154 13.91 1.08 -8.98
N ILE A 155 13.13 0.11 -8.51
CA ILE A 155 11.75 -0.10 -8.96
C ILE A 155 10.83 0.87 -8.25
N LEU A 156 10.08 1.63 -9.03
CA LEU A 156 9.07 2.58 -8.54
C LEU A 156 7.66 2.09 -8.87
N ASP A 157 6.74 2.28 -7.94
CA ASP A 157 5.32 2.07 -8.20
C ASP A 157 4.70 3.24 -9.01
N THR A 158 3.40 3.14 -9.25
CA THR A 158 2.63 4.17 -9.94
C THR A 158 1.31 4.46 -9.23
N ARG A 159 0.51 5.39 -9.77
CA ARG A 159 -0.88 5.62 -9.38
C ARG A 159 -1.89 4.72 -10.10
N LYS A 160 -1.44 3.80 -10.94
CA LYS A 160 -2.28 2.80 -11.62
C LYS A 160 -2.61 1.66 -10.67
N THR A 161 -3.36 1.97 -9.63
CA THR A 161 -3.73 1.08 -8.52
C THR A 161 -5.22 0.83 -8.52
N THR A 162 -5.64 -0.25 -7.85
CA THR A 162 -7.05 -0.51 -7.58
C THR A 162 -7.64 0.67 -6.77
N PRO A 163 -8.78 1.24 -7.18
CA PRO A 163 -9.44 2.29 -6.42
C PRO A 163 -9.65 1.87 -4.95
N ASN A 164 -9.44 2.82 -4.04
CA ASN A 164 -9.53 2.65 -2.59
C ASN A 164 -8.53 1.67 -1.95
N PHE A 165 -7.78 0.87 -2.74
CA PHE A 165 -6.79 -0.08 -2.23
C PHE A 165 -5.33 0.39 -2.42
N ARG A 166 -5.12 1.63 -2.91
CA ARG A 166 -3.78 2.19 -3.23
C ARG A 166 -2.80 2.12 -2.08
N ILE A 167 -3.24 2.39 -0.86
CA ILE A 167 -2.37 2.38 0.31
C ILE A 167 -1.77 1.00 0.54
N CYS A 168 -2.58 -0.05 0.44
CA CYS A 168 -2.15 -1.43 0.61
C CYS A 168 -1.24 -1.90 -0.53
N GLU A 169 -1.56 -1.53 -1.78
CA GLU A 169 -0.74 -1.90 -2.94
C GLU A 169 0.64 -1.22 -2.91
N LYS A 170 0.70 0.07 -2.54
CA LYS A 170 1.97 0.78 -2.37
C LYS A 170 2.78 0.27 -1.17
N TRP A 171 2.11 -0.10 -0.09
CA TRP A 171 2.74 -0.76 1.04
C TRP A 171 3.37 -2.10 0.63
N ALA A 172 2.65 -2.91 -0.13
CA ALA A 172 3.15 -4.16 -0.67
C ALA A 172 4.38 -3.98 -1.58
N VAL A 173 4.43 -2.92 -2.40
CA VAL A 173 5.63 -2.57 -3.18
C VAL A 173 6.83 -2.30 -2.27
N LYS A 174 6.66 -1.57 -1.17
CA LYS A 174 7.73 -1.32 -0.19
C LYS A 174 8.19 -2.61 0.47
N ILE A 175 7.26 -3.47 0.88
CA ILE A 175 7.56 -4.79 1.46
C ILE A 175 8.39 -5.63 0.49
N GLY A 176 8.08 -5.61 -0.80
CA GLY A 176 8.83 -6.29 -1.85
C GLY A 176 10.19 -5.67 -2.20
N GLY A 177 10.61 -4.59 -1.52
CA GLY A 177 11.90 -3.91 -1.73
C GLY A 177 11.86 -2.79 -2.77
N GLY A 178 10.71 -2.46 -3.32
CA GLY A 178 10.52 -1.32 -4.21
C GLY A 178 10.44 0.02 -3.47
N VAL A 179 10.29 1.10 -4.24
CA VAL A 179 10.18 2.48 -3.73
C VAL A 179 8.86 3.08 -4.18
N ASN A 180 8.20 3.81 -3.30
CA ASN A 180 6.97 4.49 -3.66
C ASN A 180 7.24 5.77 -4.45
N HIS A 181 6.53 5.95 -5.55
CA HIS A 181 6.33 7.23 -6.22
C HIS A 181 5.16 7.99 -5.55
N ARG A 182 4.81 9.18 -6.04
CA ARG A 182 3.73 9.98 -5.46
C ARG A 182 2.48 9.17 -5.19
N PHE A 183 1.85 9.45 -4.06
CA PHE A 183 0.63 8.79 -3.66
C PHE A 183 -0.60 9.35 -4.38
N GLY A 184 -0.68 10.67 -4.47
CA GLY A 184 -1.82 11.37 -5.06
C GLY A 184 -1.40 12.39 -6.12
N LEU A 185 -2.24 13.41 -6.27
CA LEU A 185 -1.95 14.58 -7.11
C LEU A 185 -1.39 15.76 -6.31
N TYR A 186 -1.30 15.61 -5.00
CA TYR A 186 -1.02 16.68 -4.04
C TYR A 186 0.36 16.60 -3.37
N ASP A 187 1.01 15.44 -3.37
CA ASP A 187 2.25 15.18 -2.65
C ASP A 187 3.51 15.34 -3.53
N GLN A 188 3.33 15.43 -4.86
CA GLN A 188 4.42 15.63 -5.80
C GLN A 188 3.89 16.12 -7.14
N VAL A 189 4.56 17.08 -7.75
CA VAL A 189 4.28 17.50 -9.12
C VAL A 189 4.86 16.48 -10.10
N LEU A 190 4.09 16.12 -11.12
CA LEU A 190 4.54 15.32 -12.25
C LEU A 190 4.05 15.97 -13.54
N ILE A 191 4.94 16.67 -14.23
CA ILE A 191 4.67 17.29 -15.52
C ILE A 191 4.85 16.23 -16.60
N LYS A 192 3.81 16.00 -17.38
CA LYS A 192 3.75 15.00 -18.44
C LYS A 192 3.47 15.67 -19.79
N ASP A 193 3.51 14.87 -20.85
CA ASP A 193 3.24 15.28 -22.23
C ASP A 193 1.94 16.10 -22.38
N ASN A 194 0.86 15.68 -21.73
CA ASN A 194 -0.41 16.40 -21.75
C ASN A 194 -0.31 17.80 -21.11
N HIS A 195 0.46 17.93 -20.03
CA HIS A 195 0.69 19.22 -19.37
C HIS A 195 1.56 20.13 -20.26
N ILE A 196 2.61 19.56 -20.88
CA ILE A 196 3.51 20.27 -21.79
C ILE A 196 2.73 20.77 -23.00
N LYS A 197 1.90 19.89 -23.60
CA LYS A 197 1.05 20.25 -24.75
C LYS A 197 0.06 21.36 -24.41
N ALA A 198 -0.60 21.27 -23.24
CA ALA A 198 -1.56 22.27 -22.79
C ALA A 198 -0.90 23.62 -22.51
N SER A 199 0.34 23.62 -21.98
CA SER A 199 1.12 24.84 -21.70
C SER A 199 1.79 25.43 -22.95
N GLY A 200 1.83 24.65 -24.04
CA GLY A 200 2.46 24.99 -25.31
C GLY A 200 3.97 24.71 -25.40
N ASP A 201 4.70 24.71 -24.27
CA ASP A 201 6.14 24.40 -24.21
C ASP A 201 6.54 23.86 -22.83
N ILE A 202 7.59 23.01 -22.80
CA ILE A 202 8.08 22.36 -21.58
C ILE A 202 8.66 23.38 -20.58
N LYS A 203 9.36 24.43 -21.03
CA LYS A 203 9.91 25.48 -20.15
C LYS A 203 8.78 26.26 -19.51
N LYS A 204 7.79 26.66 -20.30
CA LYS A 204 6.62 27.38 -19.83
C LYS A 204 5.83 26.57 -18.78
N ALA A 205 5.69 25.24 -18.97
CA ALA A 205 5.07 24.35 -17.99
C ALA A 205 5.84 24.35 -16.64
N ILE A 206 7.18 24.31 -16.69
CA ILE A 206 8.03 24.33 -15.51
C ILE A 206 7.98 25.70 -14.80
N GLU A 207 8.04 26.79 -15.54
CA GLU A 207 7.97 28.15 -15.02
C GLU A 207 6.62 28.41 -14.31
N SER A 208 5.51 28.08 -14.96
CA SER A 208 4.17 28.17 -14.37
C SER A 208 4.02 27.31 -13.11
N CYS A 209 4.62 26.12 -13.11
CA CYS A 209 4.68 25.25 -11.92
C CYS A 209 5.48 25.93 -10.79
N SER A 210 6.65 26.50 -11.10
CA SER A 210 7.49 27.21 -10.12
C SER A 210 6.73 28.36 -9.46
N ASP A 211 6.06 29.17 -10.26
CA ASP A 211 5.32 30.33 -9.77
C ASP A 211 4.12 29.91 -8.90
N TYR A 212 3.43 28.85 -9.31
CA TYR A 212 2.34 28.29 -8.50
C TYR A 212 2.85 27.78 -7.14
N LEU A 213 3.93 26.98 -7.11
CA LEU A 213 4.50 26.45 -5.87
C LEU A 213 4.95 27.58 -4.93
N LYS A 214 5.60 28.63 -5.46
CA LYS A 214 5.98 29.81 -4.70
C LYS A 214 4.76 30.54 -4.14
N SER A 215 3.73 30.78 -4.97
CA SER A 215 2.51 31.48 -4.55
C SER A 215 1.74 30.77 -3.45
N LYS A 216 1.86 29.45 -3.37
CA LYS A 216 1.23 28.60 -2.35
C LYS A 216 2.17 28.20 -1.20
N ASN A 217 3.42 28.65 -1.22
CA ASN A 217 4.46 28.24 -0.25
C ASN A 217 4.58 26.73 -0.12
N LEU A 218 4.50 25.99 -1.26
CA LEU A 218 4.57 24.54 -1.30
C LEU A 218 5.99 24.09 -1.60
N GLN A 219 6.52 23.20 -0.76
CA GLN A 219 7.85 22.56 -0.94
C GLN A 219 7.68 21.07 -1.22
N ILE A 220 7.21 20.75 -2.42
CA ILE A 220 7.01 19.36 -2.87
C ILE A 220 7.91 19.05 -4.07
N PRO A 221 8.33 17.79 -4.26
CA PRO A 221 9.17 17.41 -5.39
C PRO A 221 8.49 17.69 -6.73
N VAL A 222 9.31 18.07 -7.72
CA VAL A 222 8.87 18.29 -9.10
C VAL A 222 9.59 17.33 -10.03
N ILE A 223 8.82 16.51 -10.73
CA ILE A 223 9.29 15.57 -11.74
C ILE A 223 8.78 16.00 -13.10
N VAL A 224 9.63 15.91 -14.12
CA VAL A 224 9.27 16.13 -15.52
C VAL A 224 9.54 14.86 -16.31
N GLU A 225 8.54 14.41 -17.04
CA GLU A 225 8.62 13.31 -17.98
C GLU A 225 9.04 13.87 -19.34
N VAL A 226 10.21 13.43 -19.86
CA VAL A 226 10.76 13.87 -21.13
C VAL A 226 10.78 12.71 -22.12
N LYS A 227 10.55 13.00 -23.40
CA LYS A 227 10.45 12.00 -24.47
C LYS A 227 11.80 11.64 -25.08
N ASN A 228 12.77 12.54 -25.02
CA ASN A 228 14.07 12.38 -25.65
C ASN A 228 15.15 13.25 -24.98
N LEU A 229 16.39 13.04 -25.39
CA LEU A 229 17.54 13.80 -24.91
C LEU A 229 17.50 15.29 -25.26
N GLU A 230 16.81 15.66 -26.32
CA GLU A 230 16.66 17.09 -26.71
C GLU A 230 15.80 17.81 -25.65
N GLU A 231 14.63 17.28 -25.32
CA GLU A 231 13.80 17.82 -24.24
C GLU A 231 14.55 17.84 -22.90
N PHE A 232 15.28 16.77 -22.58
CA PHE A 232 16.10 16.71 -21.37
C PHE A 232 17.14 17.84 -21.34
N ASN A 233 17.89 18.04 -22.44
CA ASN A 233 18.93 19.07 -22.51
C ASN A 233 18.35 20.49 -22.39
N ARG A 234 17.11 20.72 -22.80
CA ARG A 234 16.41 22.00 -22.67
C ARG A 234 16.09 22.37 -21.20
N ILE A 235 15.97 21.38 -20.32
CA ILE A 235 15.46 21.59 -18.96
C ILE A 235 16.39 21.13 -17.84
N LYS A 236 17.48 20.43 -18.13
CA LYS A 236 18.40 19.84 -17.11
C LYS A 236 18.98 20.84 -16.11
N ASN A 237 19.00 22.13 -16.41
CA ASN A 237 19.56 23.18 -15.58
C ASN A 237 18.53 23.86 -14.65
N TYR A 238 17.25 23.46 -14.71
CA TYR A 238 16.24 24.01 -13.79
C TYR A 238 16.41 23.44 -12.40
N ARG A 239 16.81 24.28 -11.43
CA ARG A 239 17.05 23.88 -10.02
C ARG A 239 15.79 23.36 -9.28
N LEU A 240 14.63 23.68 -9.80
CA LEU A 240 13.35 23.21 -9.25
C LEU A 240 13.16 21.70 -9.40
N LEU A 241 13.79 21.09 -10.41
CA LEU A 241 13.54 19.69 -10.77
C LEU A 241 14.29 18.74 -9.84
N THR A 242 13.55 17.86 -9.22
CA THR A 242 14.09 16.83 -8.31
C THR A 242 14.53 15.58 -9.08
N VAL A 243 13.78 15.21 -10.13
CA VAL A 243 14.03 14.02 -10.96
C VAL A 243 13.60 14.29 -12.40
N PHE A 244 14.34 13.74 -13.35
CA PHE A 244 13.95 13.64 -14.76
C PHE A 244 13.49 12.20 -15.04
N TRP A 245 12.34 12.04 -15.65
CA TRP A 245 11.89 10.73 -16.10
C TRP A 245 12.02 10.67 -17.62
N LEU A 246 13.03 9.98 -18.12
CA LEU A 246 13.24 9.76 -19.53
C LEU A 246 12.50 8.49 -19.96
N ILE A 247 11.44 8.63 -20.75
CA ILE A 247 10.77 7.50 -21.41
C ILE A 247 11.43 7.29 -22.76
N ILE A 248 12.38 6.37 -22.83
CA ILE A 248 12.89 5.85 -24.08
C ILE A 248 12.04 4.63 -24.46
N LEU A 249 10.99 4.84 -25.26
CA LEU A 249 10.27 3.74 -25.90
C LEU A 249 11.12 3.24 -27.07
N ASN A 250 11.96 2.25 -26.82
CA ASN A 250 12.61 1.52 -27.91
C ASN A 250 11.58 0.57 -28.52
N GLN A 251 10.94 0.98 -29.64
CA GLN A 251 9.93 0.20 -30.35
C GLN A 251 10.42 -1.15 -30.91
N LYS A 252 11.69 -1.49 -30.74
CA LYS A 252 12.29 -2.76 -31.21
C LYS A 252 12.23 -3.91 -30.19
N LEU A 253 11.61 -3.71 -29.02
CA LEU A 253 11.52 -4.71 -27.94
C LEU A 253 10.06 -5.11 -27.57
N LEU A 254 9.11 -4.85 -28.47
CA LEU A 254 7.75 -5.39 -28.39
C LEU A 254 7.51 -6.40 -29.49
#